data_c368f0435c61a6367fe025621b476cdb
#
_entry.id   c368f0435c61a6367fe025621b476cdb
#
_cell.length_a   1.000
_cell.length_b   1.000
_cell.length_c   1.000
_cell.angle_alpha   90.00
_cell.angle_beta   90.00
_cell.angle_gamma   90.00
#
_symmetry.space_group_name_H-M   'P 1'
#
loop_
_entity.id
_entity.type
_entity.pdbx_description
1 polymer ?
#
loop_
_entity_poly.entity_id
_entity_poly.type
_entity_poly.pdbx_seq_one_letter_code
_entity_poly.pdbx_strand_id
1 'polypeptide(L)'
;MFKSLSQLFRPRVEALGLEIGASALKLVEVSGNPPALKALASRPTPPGLLMEGMVAEPAALAQEIKELLLEARTRKRYVVTALSNLAVILRPIQVPKMPLKEMEEAVRWEAERYIPFPIDEVVLDFAPLTPLSEVQEGEQVQVMVAAARQEAVAGVLEALRGAGLVPVVLDVKPFAGLYPLEARLAEEPDRVFLALDIGAESTSLVLLRGDKPLAVRVLTLSGKDFTEAIARSFNLDLLAAEEVKRTYGMATLPTEDEELLLDFDAERERYSPGRIYDAIRPVLVELTQELRR
;
A
#
# COMPACT_ATOMS: atom_id res chain seq x y z
N MET A 1 5.36 -2.73 -15.98
CA MET A 1 3.98 -2.47 -15.56
C MET A 1 3.08 -3.59 -16.05
N PHE A 2 2.36 -4.19 -15.12
CA PHE A 2 1.62 -5.43 -15.34
C PHE A 2 0.33 -5.17 -16.13
N LYS A 3 0.42 -5.06 -17.45
CA LYS A 3 -0.77 -5.09 -18.28
C LYS A 3 -1.13 -6.55 -18.52
N SER A 4 -2.08 -7.09 -17.75
CA SER A 4 -2.78 -8.30 -18.12
C SER A 4 -3.35 -8.12 -19.54
N LEU A 5 -3.23 -9.12 -20.39
CA LEU A 5 -3.83 -9.12 -21.74
C LEU A 5 -5.35 -8.82 -21.72
N SER A 6 -6.01 -9.05 -20.58
CA SER A 6 -7.41 -8.69 -20.36
C SER A 6 -7.68 -7.18 -20.32
N GLN A 7 -6.67 -6.33 -20.16
CA GLN A 7 -6.83 -4.88 -20.15
C GLN A 7 -6.90 -4.26 -21.56
N LEU A 8 -6.44 -4.95 -22.58
CA LEU A 8 -6.42 -4.45 -23.96
C LEU A 8 -7.82 -4.28 -24.59
N PHE A 9 -8.85 -4.90 -24.02
CA PHE A 9 -10.22 -4.88 -24.57
C PHE A 9 -11.29 -4.40 -23.57
N ARG A 10 -10.92 -3.89 -22.39
CA ARG A 10 -11.93 -3.33 -21.49
C ARG A 10 -12.27 -1.90 -21.92
N PRO A 11 -13.57 -1.55 -21.98
CA PRO A 11 -13.95 -0.16 -22.17
C PRO A 11 -13.32 0.65 -21.02
N ARG A 12 -12.81 1.84 -21.33
CA ARG A 12 -12.30 2.78 -20.31
C ARG A 12 -13.45 3.12 -19.36
N VAL A 13 -13.55 2.38 -18.29
CA VAL A 13 -14.50 2.68 -17.23
C VAL A 13 -13.86 3.75 -16.35
N GLU A 14 -14.52 4.90 -16.25
CA GLU A 14 -14.12 5.91 -15.29
C GLU A 14 -14.44 5.39 -13.88
N ALA A 15 -13.42 5.13 -13.10
CA ALA A 15 -13.54 4.57 -11.76
C ALA A 15 -13.01 5.54 -10.70
N LEU A 16 -13.53 5.39 -9.48
CA LEU A 16 -12.97 5.99 -8.28
C LEU A 16 -11.72 5.23 -7.86
N GLY A 17 -10.70 5.93 -7.37
CA GLY A 17 -9.64 5.32 -6.58
C GLY A 17 -10.04 5.35 -5.11
N LEU A 18 -10.04 4.19 -4.44
CA LEU A 18 -10.31 4.06 -3.01
C LEU A 18 -9.14 3.36 -2.33
N GLU A 19 -8.53 4.03 -1.36
CA GLU A 19 -7.59 3.40 -0.44
C GLU A 19 -8.31 3.03 0.87
N ILE A 20 -8.25 1.76 1.22
CA ILE A 20 -8.69 1.24 2.52
C ILE A 20 -7.44 1.13 3.39
N GLY A 21 -7.11 2.22 4.09
CA GLY A 21 -5.94 2.31 4.95
C GLY A 21 -6.27 2.11 6.42
N ALA A 22 -5.31 1.64 7.22
CA ALA A 22 -5.50 1.39 8.64
C ALA A 22 -5.75 2.68 9.44
N SER A 23 -5.20 3.82 9.01
CA SER A 23 -5.43 5.12 9.67
C SER A 23 -6.54 5.93 9.02
N ALA A 24 -6.75 5.80 7.71
CA ALA A 24 -7.75 6.56 6.98
C ALA A 24 -8.21 5.85 5.71
N LEU A 25 -9.49 6.00 5.40
CA LEU A 25 -10.06 5.75 4.10
C LEU A 25 -9.85 6.99 3.24
N LYS A 26 -9.39 6.82 1.99
CA LYS A 26 -9.15 7.93 1.07
C LYS A 26 -9.79 7.63 -0.28
N LEU A 27 -10.44 8.62 -0.84
CA LEU A 27 -11.14 8.51 -2.12
C LEU A 27 -10.68 9.61 -3.06
N VAL A 28 -10.45 9.25 -4.31
CA VAL A 28 -10.13 10.19 -5.38
C VAL A 28 -10.98 9.90 -6.62
N GLU A 29 -11.48 10.96 -7.23
CA GLU A 29 -12.09 10.93 -8.56
C GLU A 29 -11.28 11.78 -9.52
N VAL A 30 -10.80 11.16 -10.58
CA VAL A 30 -10.10 11.83 -11.69
C VAL A 30 -10.87 11.56 -12.97
N SER A 31 -11.11 12.58 -13.77
CA SER A 31 -11.76 12.42 -15.07
C SER A 31 -11.36 13.51 -16.05
N GLY A 32 -11.66 13.27 -17.32
CA GLY A 32 -11.36 14.21 -18.41
C GLY A 32 -10.06 13.88 -19.15
N ASN A 33 -9.82 14.60 -20.24
CA ASN A 33 -8.60 14.55 -21.02
C ASN A 33 -8.19 15.99 -21.40
N PRO A 34 -7.14 16.55 -20.76
CA PRO A 34 -6.26 15.92 -19.77
C PRO A 34 -6.98 15.55 -18.46
N PRO A 35 -6.43 14.57 -17.68
CA PRO A 35 -7.02 14.16 -16.43
C PRO A 35 -7.03 15.32 -15.41
N ALA A 36 -8.19 15.51 -14.76
CA ALA A 36 -8.35 16.54 -13.73
C ALA A 36 -9.00 15.94 -12.48
N LEU A 37 -8.55 16.40 -11.32
CA LEU A 37 -9.15 16.06 -10.03
C LEU A 37 -10.59 16.59 -9.97
N LYS A 38 -11.56 15.71 -9.67
CA LYS A 38 -12.99 16.04 -9.54
C LYS A 38 -13.46 15.96 -8.10
N ALA A 39 -13.01 14.96 -7.37
CA ALA A 39 -13.31 14.82 -5.95
C ALA A 39 -12.12 14.21 -5.20
N LEU A 40 -11.96 14.63 -3.96
CA LEU A 40 -11.01 14.10 -3.00
C LEU A 40 -11.68 14.13 -1.64
N ALA A 41 -11.66 13.01 -0.93
CA ALA A 41 -12.14 12.92 0.44
C ALA A 41 -11.24 11.97 1.24
N SER A 42 -11.14 12.23 2.54
CA SER A 42 -10.41 11.38 3.47
C SER A 42 -11.12 11.36 4.82
N ARG A 43 -11.23 10.16 5.39
CA ARG A 43 -11.96 9.91 6.63
C ARG A 43 -11.14 9.00 7.53
N PRO A 44 -11.02 9.26 8.84
CA PRO A 44 -10.35 8.32 9.75
C PRO A 44 -10.98 6.93 9.66
N THR A 45 -10.17 5.89 9.67
CA THR A 45 -10.63 4.50 9.78
C THR A 45 -10.94 4.22 11.25
N PRO A 46 -12.19 3.89 11.62
CA PRO A 46 -12.53 3.50 12.98
C PRO A 46 -11.69 2.30 13.46
N PRO A 47 -11.25 2.29 14.72
CA PRO A 47 -10.53 1.17 15.29
C PRO A 47 -11.32 -0.14 15.18
N GLY A 48 -10.63 -1.24 14.87
CA GLY A 48 -11.23 -2.59 14.79
C GLY A 48 -11.86 -2.93 13.44
N LEU A 49 -12.01 -1.99 12.49
CA LEU A 49 -12.51 -2.32 11.14
C LEU A 49 -11.51 -3.14 10.32
N LEU A 50 -10.22 -2.90 10.54
CA LEU A 50 -9.14 -3.65 9.92
C LEU A 50 -8.31 -4.33 11.02
N MET A 51 -7.99 -5.60 10.80
CA MET A 51 -7.12 -6.39 11.66
C MET A 51 -6.11 -7.14 10.80
N GLU A 52 -4.83 -6.90 11.04
CA GLU A 52 -3.74 -7.53 10.27
C GLU A 52 -3.92 -7.37 8.74
N GLY A 53 -4.40 -6.20 8.32
CA GLY A 53 -4.63 -5.89 6.91
C GLY A 53 -5.91 -6.47 6.31
N MET A 54 -6.70 -7.22 7.07
CA MET A 54 -7.99 -7.78 6.63
C MET A 54 -9.16 -6.96 7.17
N VAL A 55 -10.26 -7.00 6.44
CA VAL A 55 -11.53 -6.38 6.86
C VAL A 55 -12.19 -7.27 7.90
N ALA A 56 -12.23 -6.82 9.16
CA ALA A 56 -12.85 -7.56 10.25
C ALA A 56 -14.39 -7.41 10.24
N GLU A 57 -14.89 -6.22 9.90
CA GLU A 57 -16.31 -5.87 9.93
C GLU A 57 -16.76 -5.28 8.58
N PRO A 58 -17.05 -6.11 7.55
CA PRO A 58 -17.39 -5.62 6.20
C PRO A 58 -18.58 -4.68 6.16
N ALA A 59 -19.62 -4.94 6.96
CA ALA A 59 -20.82 -4.11 7.00
C ALA A 59 -20.54 -2.71 7.59
N ALA A 60 -19.71 -2.63 8.64
CA ALA A 60 -19.30 -1.37 9.24
C ALA A 60 -18.39 -0.59 8.28
N LEU A 61 -17.44 -1.26 7.62
CA LEU A 61 -16.60 -0.63 6.59
C LEU A 61 -17.44 -0.11 5.42
N ALA A 62 -18.46 -0.85 4.99
CA ALA A 62 -19.39 -0.39 3.96
C ALA A 62 -20.10 0.91 4.33
N GLN A 63 -20.46 1.07 5.62
CA GLN A 63 -21.07 2.31 6.09
C GLN A 63 -20.09 3.49 6.05
N GLU A 64 -18.84 3.30 6.50
CA GLU A 64 -17.80 4.33 6.43
C GLU A 64 -17.47 4.74 4.98
N ILE A 65 -17.48 3.78 4.05
CA ILE A 65 -17.31 4.06 2.62
C ILE A 65 -18.50 4.87 2.07
N LYS A 66 -19.75 4.60 2.50
CA LYS A 66 -20.90 5.42 2.10
C LYS A 66 -20.77 6.87 2.58
N GLU A 67 -20.36 7.07 3.81
CA GLU A 67 -20.12 8.41 4.34
C GLU A 67 -19.03 9.14 3.55
N LEU A 68 -17.93 8.43 3.22
CA LEU A 68 -16.84 8.97 2.41
C LEU A 68 -17.33 9.37 1.00
N LEU A 69 -18.21 8.58 0.39
CA LEU A 69 -18.82 8.91 -0.91
C LEU A 69 -19.71 10.17 -0.84
N LEU A 70 -20.44 10.34 0.26
CA LEU A 70 -21.25 11.55 0.50
C LEU A 70 -20.37 12.78 0.68
N GLU A 71 -19.28 12.70 1.45
CA GLU A 71 -18.30 13.77 1.64
C GLU A 71 -17.64 14.16 0.31
N ALA A 72 -17.27 13.17 -0.51
CA ALA A 72 -16.71 13.36 -1.84
C ALA A 72 -17.71 13.92 -2.85
N ARG A 73 -19.02 13.90 -2.55
CA ARG A 73 -20.13 14.33 -3.44
C ARG A 73 -20.08 13.65 -4.82
N THR A 74 -19.57 12.43 -4.90
CA THR A 74 -19.48 11.66 -6.15
C THR A 74 -20.69 10.75 -6.35
N ARG A 75 -21.06 10.53 -7.63
CA ARG A 75 -22.12 9.59 -8.04
C ARG A 75 -21.57 8.37 -8.76
N LYS A 76 -20.24 8.32 -8.99
CA LYS A 76 -19.63 7.16 -9.63
C LYS A 76 -19.76 5.92 -8.74
N ARG A 77 -19.83 4.76 -9.39
CA ARG A 77 -20.00 3.47 -8.70
C ARG A 77 -18.88 2.48 -8.99
N TYR A 78 -18.16 2.66 -10.09
CA TYR A 78 -17.01 1.80 -10.38
C TYR A 78 -15.83 2.23 -9.51
N VAL A 79 -15.14 1.26 -8.93
CA VAL A 79 -14.03 1.51 -8.00
C VAL A 79 -12.83 0.63 -8.31
N VAL A 80 -11.66 1.22 -8.18
CA VAL A 80 -10.35 0.56 -8.14
C VAL A 80 -9.86 0.68 -6.71
N THR A 81 -9.42 -0.42 -6.12
CA THR A 81 -8.80 -0.45 -4.80
C THR A 81 -7.65 -1.45 -4.76
N ALA A 82 -6.96 -1.53 -3.63
CA ALA A 82 -5.88 -2.48 -3.42
C ALA A 82 -6.01 -3.18 -2.06
N LEU A 83 -5.55 -4.43 -2.01
CA LEU A 83 -5.38 -5.16 -0.76
C LEU A 83 -4.23 -4.56 0.06
N SER A 84 -4.37 -4.61 1.38
CA SER A 84 -3.31 -4.24 2.31
C SER A 84 -2.06 -5.09 2.11
N ASN A 85 -0.90 -4.49 2.38
CA ASN A 85 0.39 -5.17 2.37
C ASN A 85 0.41 -6.44 3.25
N LEU A 86 -0.28 -6.39 4.41
CA LEU A 86 -0.31 -7.50 5.38
C LEU A 86 -1.23 -8.66 4.94
N ALA A 87 -2.16 -8.39 4.02
CA ALA A 87 -3.10 -9.39 3.52
C ALA A 87 -2.61 -10.14 2.27
N VAL A 88 -1.43 -9.78 1.73
CA VAL A 88 -0.91 -10.32 0.45
C VAL A 88 0.52 -10.80 0.60
N ILE A 89 0.78 -11.98 0.08
CA ILE A 89 2.14 -12.51 -0.11
C ILE A 89 2.58 -12.12 -1.52
N LEU A 90 3.66 -11.38 -1.62
CA LEU A 90 4.28 -11.00 -2.90
C LEU A 90 5.65 -11.67 -3.00
N ARG A 91 5.85 -12.46 -4.04
CA ARG A 91 7.10 -13.21 -4.21
C ARG A 91 7.46 -13.40 -5.69
N PRO A 92 8.71 -13.11 -6.07
CA PRO A 92 9.22 -13.54 -7.36
C PRO A 92 9.52 -15.05 -7.32
N ILE A 93 9.03 -15.78 -8.33
CA ILE A 93 9.36 -17.19 -8.57
C ILE A 93 9.84 -17.38 -10.01
N GLN A 94 10.43 -18.52 -10.29
CA GLN A 94 10.85 -18.87 -11.64
C GLN A 94 10.01 -20.05 -12.16
N VAL A 95 9.52 -19.92 -13.37
CA VAL A 95 8.79 -20.98 -14.09
C VAL A 95 9.29 -21.07 -15.52
N PRO A 96 9.27 -22.24 -16.17
CA PRO A 96 9.59 -22.33 -17.58
C PRO A 96 8.60 -21.51 -18.41
N LYS A 97 9.07 -20.86 -19.47
CA LYS A 97 8.17 -20.23 -20.44
C LYS A 97 7.40 -21.32 -21.19
N MET A 98 6.09 -21.20 -21.15
CA MET A 98 5.13 -22.07 -21.78
C MET A 98 3.87 -21.26 -22.14
N PRO A 99 2.87 -21.83 -22.85
CA PRO A 99 1.59 -21.17 -23.07
C PRO A 99 0.96 -20.70 -21.75
N LEU A 100 0.30 -19.53 -21.76
CA LEU A 100 -0.17 -18.86 -20.54
C LEU A 100 -1.00 -19.77 -19.62
N LYS A 101 -1.85 -20.62 -20.19
CA LYS A 101 -2.67 -21.59 -19.45
C LYS A 101 -1.84 -22.60 -18.65
N GLU A 102 -0.78 -23.12 -19.27
CA GLU A 102 0.14 -24.08 -18.62
C GLU A 102 1.00 -23.35 -17.58
N MET A 103 1.35 -22.09 -17.85
CA MET A 103 2.09 -21.24 -16.91
C MET A 103 1.27 -20.94 -15.65
N GLU A 104 -0.05 -20.76 -15.74
CA GLU A 104 -0.94 -20.61 -14.59
C GLU A 104 -0.86 -21.82 -13.65
N GLU A 105 -0.89 -23.04 -14.20
CA GLU A 105 -0.76 -24.27 -13.44
C GLU A 105 0.65 -24.41 -12.83
N ALA A 106 1.69 -24.14 -13.62
CA ALA A 106 3.07 -24.20 -13.13
C ALA A 106 3.34 -23.18 -12.02
N VAL A 107 2.82 -21.96 -12.15
CA VAL A 107 2.91 -20.92 -11.10
C VAL A 107 2.17 -21.39 -9.84
N ARG A 108 0.97 -21.96 -9.96
CA ARG A 108 0.22 -22.48 -8.82
C ARG A 108 1.00 -23.56 -8.06
N TRP A 109 1.58 -24.51 -8.78
CA TRP A 109 2.41 -25.57 -8.24
C TRP A 109 3.68 -25.05 -7.53
N GLU A 110 4.38 -24.11 -8.16
CA GLU A 110 5.60 -23.56 -7.56
C GLU A 110 5.27 -22.66 -6.36
N ALA A 111 4.17 -21.89 -6.43
CA ALA A 111 3.72 -21.01 -5.36
C ALA A 111 3.31 -21.78 -4.09
N GLU A 112 2.76 -22.98 -4.20
CA GLU A 112 2.35 -23.84 -3.08
C GLU A 112 3.50 -24.10 -2.09
N ARG A 113 4.75 -24.11 -2.56
CA ARG A 113 5.94 -24.33 -1.73
C ARG A 113 6.26 -23.15 -0.79
N TYR A 114 5.70 -21.99 -1.05
CA TYR A 114 6.03 -20.74 -0.36
C TYR A 114 4.83 -20.11 0.34
N ILE A 115 3.62 -20.53 0.01
CA ILE A 115 2.39 -20.01 0.61
C ILE A 115 2.08 -20.87 1.85
N PRO A 116 1.97 -20.27 3.05
CA PRO A 116 1.74 -21.01 4.30
C PRO A 116 0.26 -21.39 4.52
N PHE A 117 -0.54 -21.40 3.45
CA PHE A 117 -1.97 -21.72 3.49
C PHE A 117 -2.29 -22.76 2.42
N PRO A 118 -3.36 -23.55 2.58
CA PRO A 118 -3.85 -24.42 1.52
C PRO A 118 -4.10 -23.62 0.24
N ILE A 119 -3.56 -24.09 -0.87
CA ILE A 119 -3.64 -23.36 -2.15
C ILE A 119 -5.07 -23.15 -2.63
N ASP A 120 -6.01 -24.00 -2.17
CA ASP A 120 -7.44 -23.90 -2.50
C ASP A 120 -8.16 -22.81 -1.70
N GLU A 121 -7.54 -22.29 -0.63
CA GLU A 121 -8.05 -21.17 0.15
C GLU A 121 -7.45 -19.83 -0.28
N VAL A 122 -6.64 -19.83 -1.35
CA VAL A 122 -5.90 -18.66 -1.82
C VAL A 122 -6.44 -18.20 -3.18
N VAL A 123 -6.58 -16.88 -3.32
CA VAL A 123 -6.65 -16.20 -4.61
C VAL A 123 -5.24 -15.88 -5.03
N LEU A 124 -4.85 -16.36 -6.22
CA LEU A 124 -3.50 -16.20 -6.76
C LEU A 124 -3.58 -15.52 -8.13
N ASP A 125 -2.73 -14.55 -8.34
CA ASP A 125 -2.46 -13.92 -9.63
C ASP A 125 -0.95 -13.78 -9.83
N PHE A 126 -0.50 -13.63 -11.06
CA PHE A 126 0.91 -13.45 -11.36
C PHE A 126 1.15 -12.59 -12.59
N ALA A 127 2.34 -12.02 -12.64
CA ALA A 127 2.76 -11.27 -13.81
C ALA A 127 4.25 -11.49 -14.11
N PRO A 128 4.62 -11.71 -15.37
CA PRO A 128 6.02 -11.81 -15.78
C PRO A 128 6.77 -10.51 -15.50
N LEU A 129 7.96 -10.61 -14.91
CA LEU A 129 8.85 -9.47 -14.67
C LEU A 129 9.64 -9.08 -15.91
N THR A 130 9.75 -9.99 -16.87
CA THR A 130 10.32 -9.76 -18.20
C THR A 130 9.24 -10.02 -19.25
N PRO A 131 9.15 -9.21 -20.31
CA PRO A 131 8.21 -9.47 -21.39
C PRO A 131 8.40 -10.88 -21.95
N LEU A 132 7.32 -11.66 -22.05
CA LEU A 132 7.39 -13.04 -22.57
C LEU A 132 7.90 -13.12 -24.01
N SER A 133 7.81 -12.04 -24.77
CA SER A 133 8.37 -11.93 -26.13
C SER A 133 9.90 -11.93 -26.18
N GLU A 134 10.55 -11.58 -25.05
CA GLU A 134 12.01 -11.51 -24.93
C GLU A 134 12.65 -12.83 -24.44
N VAL A 135 11.83 -13.82 -24.10
CA VAL A 135 12.27 -15.11 -23.52
C VAL A 135 11.94 -16.23 -24.52
N GLN A 136 12.83 -17.22 -24.71
CA GLN A 136 12.58 -18.38 -25.57
C GLN A 136 11.74 -19.44 -24.86
N GLU A 137 11.02 -20.24 -25.62
CA GLU A 137 10.20 -21.33 -25.07
C GLU A 137 11.07 -22.36 -24.34
N GLY A 138 10.67 -22.72 -23.11
CA GLY A 138 11.43 -23.62 -22.24
C GLY A 138 12.49 -22.91 -21.36
N GLU A 139 12.85 -21.66 -21.64
CA GLU A 139 13.69 -20.88 -20.74
C GLU A 139 12.93 -20.45 -19.47
N GLN A 140 13.70 -20.17 -18.42
CA GLN A 140 13.12 -19.71 -17.16
C GLN A 140 12.64 -18.26 -17.24
N VAL A 141 11.40 -18.04 -16.84
CA VAL A 141 10.79 -16.71 -16.69
C VAL A 141 10.61 -16.41 -15.22
N GLN A 142 11.10 -15.25 -14.81
CA GLN A 142 10.78 -14.75 -13.49
C GLN A 142 9.41 -14.09 -13.51
N VAL A 143 8.52 -14.54 -12.63
CA VAL A 143 7.18 -13.98 -12.45
C VAL A 143 7.00 -13.48 -11.03
N MET A 144 6.33 -12.34 -10.85
CA MET A 144 5.86 -11.90 -9.55
C MET A 144 4.52 -12.57 -9.27
N VAL A 145 4.45 -13.30 -8.18
CA VAL A 145 3.21 -13.89 -7.68
C VAL A 145 2.63 -13.01 -6.59
N ALA A 146 1.32 -12.76 -6.67
CA ALA A 146 0.51 -12.17 -5.63
C ALA A 146 -0.49 -13.21 -5.13
N ALA A 147 -0.46 -13.51 -3.84
CA ALA A 147 -1.33 -14.49 -3.23
C ALA A 147 -1.99 -13.90 -1.97
N ALA A 148 -3.31 -14.01 -1.89
CA ALA A 148 -4.09 -13.53 -0.75
C ALA A 148 -5.10 -14.59 -0.33
N ARG A 149 -5.41 -14.69 0.97
CA ARG A 149 -6.49 -15.58 1.43
C ARG A 149 -7.83 -15.15 0.83
N GLN A 150 -8.66 -16.09 0.44
CA GLN A 150 -9.98 -15.81 -0.14
C GLN A 150 -10.83 -14.94 0.78
N GLU A 151 -10.75 -15.13 2.10
CA GLU A 151 -11.49 -14.32 3.08
C GLU A 151 -11.05 -12.84 3.07
N ALA A 152 -9.75 -12.55 2.87
CA ALA A 152 -9.25 -11.18 2.77
C ALA A 152 -9.81 -10.47 1.53
N VAL A 153 -9.85 -11.17 0.40
CA VAL A 153 -10.47 -10.67 -0.84
C VAL A 153 -11.97 -10.51 -0.65
N ALA A 154 -12.65 -11.51 -0.09
CA ALA A 154 -14.10 -11.52 0.11
C ALA A 154 -14.55 -10.35 1.00
N GLY A 155 -13.86 -10.11 2.13
CA GLY A 155 -14.19 -9.02 3.04
C GLY A 155 -14.15 -7.64 2.39
N VAL A 156 -13.12 -7.37 1.56
CA VAL A 156 -13.04 -6.12 0.79
C VAL A 156 -14.18 -6.02 -0.23
N LEU A 157 -14.43 -7.09 -1.00
CA LEU A 157 -15.47 -7.10 -2.01
C LEU A 157 -16.88 -6.96 -1.40
N GLU A 158 -17.12 -7.57 -0.23
CA GLU A 158 -18.38 -7.45 0.51
C GLU A 158 -18.60 -6.01 0.98
N ALA A 159 -17.59 -5.38 1.59
CA ALA A 159 -17.68 -3.98 2.02
C ALA A 159 -17.95 -3.03 0.85
N LEU A 160 -17.25 -3.20 -0.28
CA LEU A 160 -17.47 -2.38 -1.48
C LEU A 160 -18.90 -2.54 -2.04
N ARG A 161 -19.38 -3.77 -2.17
CA ARG A 161 -20.74 -4.06 -2.65
C ARG A 161 -21.79 -3.53 -1.67
N GLY A 162 -21.57 -3.69 -0.36
CA GLY A 162 -22.40 -3.13 0.71
C GLY A 162 -22.49 -1.60 0.66
N ALA A 163 -21.42 -0.93 0.20
CA ALA A 163 -21.40 0.50 -0.06
C ALA A 163 -22.07 0.91 -1.40
N GLY A 164 -22.56 -0.03 -2.20
CA GLY A 164 -23.14 0.21 -3.52
C GLY A 164 -22.10 0.47 -4.61
N LEU A 165 -20.85 0.05 -4.40
CA LEU A 165 -19.76 0.15 -5.36
C LEU A 165 -19.60 -1.14 -6.16
N VAL A 166 -19.10 -1.00 -7.39
CA VAL A 166 -18.77 -2.10 -8.29
C VAL A 166 -17.24 -2.14 -8.43
N PRO A 167 -16.55 -3.07 -7.78
CA PRO A 167 -15.11 -3.21 -7.92
C PRO A 167 -14.74 -3.66 -9.35
N VAL A 168 -13.86 -2.92 -10.00
CA VAL A 168 -13.38 -3.22 -11.37
C VAL A 168 -11.92 -3.68 -11.38
N VAL A 169 -11.14 -3.26 -10.35
CA VAL A 169 -9.78 -3.72 -10.11
C VAL A 169 -9.58 -3.86 -8.61
N LEU A 170 -9.02 -4.98 -8.19
CA LEU A 170 -8.45 -5.19 -6.87
C LEU A 170 -6.96 -5.46 -7.06
N ASP A 171 -6.16 -4.47 -6.77
CA ASP A 171 -4.70 -4.50 -6.91
C ASP A 171 -4.03 -4.87 -5.57
N VAL A 172 -2.73 -4.77 -5.51
CA VAL A 172 -1.95 -4.89 -4.28
C VAL A 172 -1.25 -3.57 -3.98
N LYS A 173 -1.30 -3.14 -2.72
CA LYS A 173 -0.87 -1.80 -2.31
C LYS A 173 0.55 -1.43 -2.76
N PRO A 174 1.60 -2.29 -2.67
CA PRO A 174 2.94 -1.94 -3.09
C PRO A 174 3.06 -1.53 -4.57
N PHE A 175 2.24 -2.13 -5.43
CA PHE A 175 2.24 -1.80 -6.86
C PHE A 175 1.28 -0.66 -7.19
N ALA A 176 0.11 -0.61 -6.52
CA ALA A 176 -0.83 0.50 -6.69
C ALA A 176 -0.17 1.87 -6.42
N GLY A 177 0.72 1.96 -5.44
CA GLY A 177 1.49 3.16 -5.11
C GLY A 177 2.49 3.60 -6.19
N LEU A 178 2.84 2.72 -7.14
CA LEU A 178 3.80 3.04 -8.21
C LEU A 178 3.17 3.72 -9.42
N TYR A 179 1.87 3.58 -9.66
CA TYR A 179 1.22 4.15 -10.84
C TYR A 179 1.44 5.67 -11.01
N PRO A 180 1.39 6.50 -9.96
CA PRO A 180 1.68 7.91 -10.09
C PRO A 180 3.12 8.22 -10.50
N LEU A 181 4.05 7.29 -10.28
CA LEU A 181 5.46 7.42 -10.58
C LEU A 181 5.86 6.86 -11.94
N GLU A 182 4.94 6.16 -12.63
CA GLU A 182 5.23 5.42 -13.87
C GLU A 182 5.94 6.26 -14.92
N ALA A 183 5.43 7.48 -15.19
CA ALA A 183 6.03 8.37 -16.18
C ALA A 183 7.47 8.75 -15.79
N ARG A 184 7.71 9.04 -14.51
CA ARG A 184 9.04 9.40 -14.00
C ARG A 184 10.01 8.22 -14.04
N LEU A 185 9.53 7.02 -13.71
CA LEU A 185 10.35 5.80 -13.74
C LEU A 185 10.74 5.42 -15.17
N ALA A 186 9.86 5.64 -16.14
CA ALA A 186 10.11 5.34 -17.55
C ALA A 186 11.14 6.27 -18.21
N GLU A 187 11.37 7.47 -17.66
CA GLU A 187 12.38 8.41 -18.17
C GLU A 187 13.82 7.92 -17.94
N GLU A 188 14.04 7.05 -16.94
CA GLU A 188 15.35 6.53 -16.57
C GLU A 188 15.34 4.99 -16.48
N PRO A 189 15.22 4.27 -17.62
CA PRO A 189 14.94 2.83 -17.66
C PRO A 189 16.03 1.95 -17.01
N ASP A 190 17.27 2.41 -16.96
CA ASP A 190 18.38 1.65 -16.38
C ASP A 190 18.69 2.03 -14.93
N ARG A 191 18.07 3.10 -14.43
CA ARG A 191 18.28 3.57 -13.07
C ARG A 191 17.55 2.69 -12.06
N VAL A 192 18.23 2.45 -10.94
CA VAL A 192 17.64 1.74 -9.80
C VAL A 192 16.94 2.75 -8.88
N PHE A 193 15.69 2.47 -8.54
CA PHE A 193 14.87 3.23 -7.62
C PHE A 193 14.44 2.36 -6.45
N LEU A 194 14.33 2.95 -5.28
CA LEU A 194 13.65 2.37 -4.13
C LEU A 194 12.39 3.19 -3.84
N ALA A 195 11.23 2.60 -4.04
CA ALA A 195 9.97 3.16 -3.58
C ALA A 195 9.69 2.69 -2.15
N LEU A 196 9.51 3.64 -1.24
CA LEU A 196 9.25 3.42 0.18
C LEU A 196 7.89 4.02 0.53
N ASP A 197 6.96 3.19 0.99
CA ASP A 197 5.65 3.61 1.51
C ASP A 197 5.54 3.25 2.99
N ILE A 198 5.67 4.25 3.87
CA ILE A 198 5.56 4.09 5.32
C ILE A 198 4.10 4.34 5.71
N GLY A 199 3.33 3.26 5.82
CA GLY A 199 1.93 3.31 6.23
C GLY A 199 1.75 3.31 7.76
N ALA A 200 0.49 3.25 8.20
CA ALA A 200 0.14 3.23 9.62
C ALA A 200 0.48 1.90 10.31
N GLU A 201 0.34 0.75 9.61
CA GLU A 201 0.56 -0.59 10.19
C GLU A 201 1.63 -1.41 9.46
N SER A 202 2.12 -0.94 8.33
CA SER A 202 3.17 -1.61 7.56
C SER A 202 3.93 -0.64 6.70
N THR A 203 5.17 -0.99 6.38
CA THR A 203 5.99 -0.29 5.39
C THR A 203 6.26 -1.22 4.21
N SER A 204 6.02 -0.76 2.99
CA SER A 204 6.41 -1.49 1.79
C SER A 204 7.62 -0.86 1.13
N LEU A 205 8.52 -1.73 0.65
CA LEU A 205 9.68 -1.37 -0.14
C LEU A 205 9.58 -2.07 -1.49
N VAL A 206 9.69 -1.31 -2.56
CA VAL A 206 9.76 -1.86 -3.91
C VAL A 206 11.05 -1.37 -4.56
N LEU A 207 11.94 -2.30 -4.87
CA LEU A 207 13.15 -2.04 -5.63
C LEU A 207 12.80 -2.16 -7.12
N LEU A 208 13.13 -1.14 -7.91
CA LEU A 208 12.81 -1.09 -9.34
C LEU A 208 14.08 -0.78 -10.14
N ARG A 209 14.09 -1.25 -11.39
CA ARG A 209 14.98 -0.73 -12.42
C ARG A 209 14.12 -0.12 -13.52
N GLY A 210 14.17 1.22 -13.66
CA GLY A 210 13.16 1.92 -14.42
C GLY A 210 11.77 1.63 -13.85
N ASP A 211 10.84 1.19 -14.68
CA ASP A 211 9.48 0.79 -14.31
C ASP A 211 9.33 -0.69 -13.95
N LYS A 212 10.44 -1.47 -13.97
CA LYS A 212 10.43 -2.93 -13.73
C LYS A 212 10.72 -3.24 -12.26
N PRO A 213 9.79 -3.84 -11.49
CA PRO A 213 10.04 -4.27 -10.13
C PRO A 213 11.05 -5.43 -10.10
N LEU A 214 12.08 -5.29 -9.25
CA LEU A 214 13.10 -6.30 -9.03
C LEU A 214 12.82 -7.11 -7.75
N ALA A 215 12.38 -6.42 -6.70
CA ALA A 215 12.06 -7.03 -5.41
C ALA A 215 11.00 -6.21 -4.69
N VAL A 216 10.22 -6.92 -3.87
CA VAL A 216 9.22 -6.32 -2.97
C VAL A 216 9.44 -6.88 -1.58
N ARG A 217 9.40 -5.99 -0.58
CA ARG A 217 9.48 -6.37 0.82
C ARG A 217 8.45 -5.60 1.62
N VAL A 218 7.80 -6.27 2.55
CA VAL A 218 6.88 -5.67 3.51
C VAL A 218 7.47 -5.81 4.89
N LEU A 219 7.52 -4.70 5.62
CA LEU A 219 7.95 -4.63 7.02
C LEU A 219 6.73 -4.35 7.90
N THR A 220 6.73 -4.92 9.09
CA THR A 220 5.75 -4.60 10.14
C THR A 220 6.06 -3.27 10.82
N LEU A 221 7.31 -2.79 10.73
CA LEU A 221 7.70 -1.48 11.22
C LEU A 221 6.97 -0.37 10.43
N SER A 222 6.32 0.56 11.14
CA SER A 222 5.29 1.41 10.55
C SER A 222 5.12 2.73 11.33
N GLY A 223 4.20 3.57 10.87
CA GLY A 223 3.82 4.81 11.58
C GLY A 223 3.36 4.58 13.02
N LYS A 224 2.75 3.41 13.30
CA LYS A 224 2.30 3.03 14.65
C LYS A 224 3.48 2.88 15.63
N ASP A 225 4.60 2.32 15.18
CA ASP A 225 5.78 2.15 16.05
C ASP A 225 6.35 3.49 16.51
N PHE A 226 6.32 4.51 15.65
CA PHE A 226 6.67 5.88 16.03
C PHE A 226 5.69 6.45 17.04
N THR A 227 4.38 6.24 16.85
CA THR A 227 3.34 6.68 17.78
C THR A 227 3.51 6.04 19.14
N GLU A 228 3.75 4.73 19.19
CA GLU A 228 3.98 3.98 20.42
C GLU A 228 5.27 4.41 21.14
N ALA A 229 6.33 4.74 20.39
CA ALA A 229 7.57 5.26 20.97
C ALA A 229 7.34 6.62 21.68
N ILE A 230 6.56 7.50 21.06
CA ILE A 230 6.14 8.78 21.65
C ILE A 230 5.24 8.54 22.87
N ALA A 231 4.24 7.67 22.75
CA ALA A 231 3.33 7.32 23.84
C ALA A 231 4.09 6.87 25.10
N ARG A 232 5.05 5.95 24.92
CA ARG A 232 5.92 5.47 26.01
C ARG A 232 6.79 6.57 26.62
N SER A 233 7.42 7.40 25.77
CA SER A 233 8.35 8.44 26.25
C SER A 233 7.69 9.57 27.01
N PHE A 234 6.46 9.91 26.66
CA PHE A 234 5.73 11.03 27.25
C PHE A 234 4.55 10.61 28.13
N ASN A 235 4.36 9.29 28.35
CA ASN A 235 3.24 8.71 29.09
C ASN A 235 1.89 9.23 28.59
N LEU A 236 1.65 9.09 27.30
CA LEU A 236 0.44 9.48 26.58
C LEU A 236 -0.36 8.24 26.16
N ASP A 237 -1.66 8.40 25.98
CA ASP A 237 -2.43 7.43 25.20
C ASP A 237 -2.06 7.53 23.70
N LEU A 238 -2.48 6.53 22.92
CA LEU A 238 -2.09 6.44 21.51
C LEU A 238 -2.67 7.59 20.65
N LEU A 239 -3.86 8.09 20.98
CA LEU A 239 -4.48 9.18 20.23
C LEU A 239 -3.72 10.49 20.45
N ALA A 240 -3.42 10.83 21.70
CA ALA A 240 -2.60 11.98 22.05
C ALA A 240 -1.18 11.88 21.47
N ALA A 241 -0.58 10.70 21.51
CA ALA A 241 0.75 10.47 20.94
C ALA A 241 0.75 10.61 19.40
N GLU A 242 -0.31 10.17 18.71
CA GLU A 242 -0.46 10.37 17.28
C GLU A 242 -0.58 11.85 16.91
N GLU A 243 -1.32 12.62 17.70
CA GLU A 243 -1.43 14.07 17.52
C GLU A 243 -0.09 14.76 17.74
N VAL A 244 0.64 14.41 18.81
CA VAL A 244 1.99 14.90 19.05
C VAL A 244 2.94 14.55 17.90
N LYS A 245 2.88 13.29 17.40
CA LYS A 245 3.67 12.89 16.24
C LYS A 245 3.38 13.73 15.01
N ARG A 246 2.12 14.01 14.71
CA ARG A 246 1.71 14.80 13.54
C ARG A 246 2.07 16.27 13.65
N THR A 247 2.01 16.82 14.86
CA THR A 247 2.22 18.25 15.10
C THR A 247 3.69 18.59 15.29
N TYR A 248 4.44 17.76 16.03
CA TYR A 248 5.81 18.04 16.46
C TYR A 248 6.84 17.03 15.98
N GLY A 249 6.42 15.97 15.25
CA GLY A 249 7.32 14.90 14.82
C GLY A 249 8.37 15.39 13.83
N MET A 250 9.65 15.13 14.15
CA MET A 250 10.79 15.42 13.28
C MET A 250 11.71 14.20 13.24
N ALA A 251 12.14 13.80 12.03
CA ALA A 251 13.07 12.69 11.81
C ALA A 251 14.54 13.12 11.85
N THR A 252 14.81 14.42 11.94
CA THR A 252 16.14 15.01 12.07
C THR A 252 16.17 15.93 13.28
N LEU A 253 17.35 16.11 13.88
CA LEU A 253 17.53 17.16 14.87
C LEU A 253 17.42 18.52 14.17
N PRO A 254 16.70 19.49 14.77
CA PRO A 254 16.69 20.86 14.28
C PRO A 254 18.10 21.45 14.33
N THR A 255 18.41 22.33 13.41
CA THR A 255 19.61 23.15 13.46
C THR A 255 19.46 24.22 14.56
N GLU A 256 20.58 24.76 15.08
CA GLU A 256 20.56 25.83 16.10
C GLU A 256 19.71 27.05 15.65
N ASP A 257 19.71 27.35 14.34
CA ASP A 257 18.90 28.46 13.79
C ASP A 257 17.39 28.13 13.77
N GLU A 258 17.00 26.87 13.63
CA GLU A 258 15.61 26.44 13.66
C GLU A 258 15.07 26.40 15.10
N GLU A 259 15.89 26.06 16.09
CA GLU A 259 15.51 26.15 17.52
C GLU A 259 15.23 27.59 17.96
N LEU A 260 15.95 28.57 17.42
CA LEU A 260 15.77 30.01 17.74
C LEU A 260 14.48 30.57 17.14
N LEU A 261 13.89 29.97 16.12
CA LEU A 261 12.66 30.43 15.47
C LEU A 261 11.38 29.86 16.10
N LEU A 262 11.51 28.93 17.06
CA LEU A 262 10.37 28.32 17.72
C LEU A 262 9.90 29.20 18.89
N ASP A 263 8.70 29.78 18.76
CA ASP A 263 8.01 30.49 19.84
C ASP A 263 7.65 29.49 20.95
N PHE A 264 8.22 29.65 22.15
CA PHE A 264 8.13 28.71 23.27
C PHE A 264 6.86 28.96 24.08
N ASP A 265 5.83 28.13 23.83
CA ASP A 265 4.81 27.88 24.85
C ASP A 265 5.14 26.61 25.67
N ALA A 266 4.48 26.44 26.82
CA ALA A 266 4.75 25.32 27.74
C ALA A 266 4.51 23.91 27.11
N GLU A 267 3.64 23.80 26.11
CA GLU A 267 3.40 22.56 25.38
C GLU A 267 4.54 22.25 24.41
N ARG A 268 5.06 23.27 23.73
CA ARG A 268 6.22 23.12 22.83
C ARG A 268 7.50 22.79 23.59
N GLU A 269 7.69 23.31 24.80
CA GLU A 269 8.81 22.93 25.65
C GLU A 269 8.72 21.45 26.05
N ARG A 270 7.50 20.96 26.35
CA ARG A 270 7.25 19.55 26.67
C ARG A 270 7.54 18.63 25.46
N TYR A 271 7.15 19.03 24.26
CA TYR A 271 7.29 18.29 23.01
C TYR A 271 8.33 18.90 22.07
N SER A 272 9.45 19.36 22.62
CA SER A 272 10.52 19.95 21.80
C SER A 272 11.04 18.95 20.77
N PRO A 273 11.46 19.42 19.59
CA PRO A 273 11.95 18.55 18.48
C PRO A 273 13.02 17.56 18.92
N GLY A 274 13.96 17.97 19.78
CA GLY A 274 15.01 17.11 20.32
C GLY A 274 14.43 15.95 21.15
N ARG A 275 13.48 16.23 22.03
CA ARG A 275 12.82 15.19 22.85
C ARG A 275 12.00 14.22 22.02
N ILE A 276 11.29 14.72 20.99
CA ILE A 276 10.55 13.87 20.06
C ILE A 276 11.52 13.00 19.26
N TYR A 277 12.60 13.60 18.73
CA TYR A 277 13.65 12.85 18.02
C TYR A 277 14.23 11.74 18.89
N ASP A 278 14.57 12.02 20.14
CA ASP A 278 15.11 11.01 21.05
C ASP A 278 14.11 9.87 21.31
N ALA A 279 12.82 10.19 21.40
CA ALA A 279 11.78 9.20 21.55
C ALA A 279 11.67 8.26 20.34
N ILE A 280 11.74 8.80 19.12
CA ILE A 280 11.56 8.01 17.87
C ILE A 280 12.86 7.45 17.30
N ARG A 281 14.02 7.89 17.77
CA ARG A 281 15.33 7.47 17.28
C ARG A 281 15.53 5.96 17.22
N PRO A 282 15.11 5.15 18.21
CA PRO A 282 15.23 3.69 18.12
C PRO A 282 14.49 3.12 16.90
N VAL A 283 13.30 3.63 16.60
CA VAL A 283 12.48 3.21 15.44
C VAL A 283 13.16 3.63 14.13
N LEU A 284 13.72 4.84 14.07
CA LEU A 284 14.48 5.32 12.90
C LEU A 284 15.73 4.46 12.63
N VAL A 285 16.43 4.05 13.70
CA VAL A 285 17.60 3.17 13.59
C VAL A 285 17.18 1.80 13.05
N GLU A 286 16.10 1.22 13.58
CA GLU A 286 15.58 -0.06 13.11
C GLU A 286 15.14 0.03 11.63
N LEU A 287 14.39 1.05 11.25
CA LEU A 287 14.00 1.28 9.86
C LEU A 287 15.23 1.37 8.94
N THR A 288 16.25 2.12 9.37
CA THR A 288 17.49 2.25 8.59
C THR A 288 18.22 0.92 8.43
N GLN A 289 18.21 0.08 9.47
CA GLN A 289 18.80 -1.26 9.41
C GLN A 289 18.05 -2.17 8.45
N GLU A 290 16.71 -2.13 8.48
CA GLU A 290 15.87 -2.90 7.55
C GLU A 290 16.05 -2.46 6.08
N LEU A 291 16.29 -1.17 5.83
CA LEU A 291 16.59 -0.65 4.49
C LEU A 291 17.96 -1.09 3.94
N ARG A 292 18.90 -1.47 4.82
CA ARG A 292 20.24 -1.93 4.44
C ARG A 292 20.34 -3.44 4.18
N ARG A 293 19.33 -4.20 4.56
CA ARG A 293 19.24 -5.65 4.35
C ARG A 293 18.60 -6.00 3.00
#